data_814561506b3020523270cbc7af3d65ad
#
_entry.id   814561506b3020523270cbc7af3d65ad
#
_cell.length_a   1.000
_cell.length_b   1.000
_cell.length_c   1.000
_cell.angle_alpha   90.00
_cell.angle_beta   90.00
_cell.angle_gamma   90.00
#
_symmetry.space_group_name_H-M   'P 1'
#
loop_
_entity.id
_entity.type
_entity.pdbx_description
1 polymer ?
#
loop_
_entity_poly.entity_id
_entity_poly.type
_entity_poly.pdbx_seq_one_letter_code
_entity_poly.pdbx_strand_id
1 'polypeptide(L)'
;ADSSLQRAFAGAGVTAQIAMTARDANLIKTYVRAGLGAGLLAEMATGGDDADLRIIPAPAEIPECITWAVIPRGRVLRDYALSLLHGLAPQLDRRDLRRVLEGNQEPNWPQPPAWAELAQSITM
;
A
#
# COMPACT_ATOMS: atom_id res chain seq x y z
N ALA A 1 2.99 -14.10 -17.32
CA ALA A 1 1.89 -14.22 -16.35
C ALA A 1 1.18 -12.87 -16.29
N ASP A 2 -0.14 -12.89 -16.48
CA ASP A 2 -0.96 -11.69 -16.41
C ASP A 2 -0.88 -11.06 -15.03
N SER A 3 -0.71 -9.75 -14.97
CA SER A 3 -0.73 -9.03 -13.71
C SER A 3 -2.12 -9.11 -13.06
N SER A 4 -2.20 -8.93 -11.76
CA SER A 4 -3.48 -8.87 -11.04
C SER A 4 -4.42 -7.81 -11.62
N LEU A 5 -3.86 -6.71 -12.11
CA LEU A 5 -4.57 -5.64 -12.79
C LEU A 5 -5.20 -6.12 -14.11
N GLN A 6 -4.45 -6.80 -14.96
CA GLN A 6 -4.98 -7.34 -16.21
C GLN A 6 -6.13 -8.32 -15.98
N ARG A 7 -6.02 -9.14 -14.92
CA ARG A 7 -7.11 -10.05 -14.53
C ARG A 7 -8.35 -9.30 -14.04
N ALA A 8 -8.18 -8.21 -13.28
CA ALA A 8 -9.31 -7.38 -12.86
C ALA A 8 -10.05 -6.75 -14.04
N PHE A 9 -9.32 -6.21 -15.01
CA PHE A 9 -9.92 -5.67 -16.25
C PHE A 9 -10.64 -6.74 -17.06
N ALA A 10 -10.01 -7.90 -17.25
CA ALA A 10 -10.62 -9.02 -17.96
C ALA A 10 -11.89 -9.52 -17.27
N GLY A 11 -11.90 -9.58 -15.92
CA GLY A 11 -13.09 -9.94 -15.14
C GLY A 11 -14.23 -8.95 -15.26
N ALA A 12 -13.93 -7.67 -15.50
CA ALA A 12 -14.92 -6.62 -15.77
C ALA A 12 -15.35 -6.56 -17.25
N GLY A 13 -14.84 -7.44 -18.11
CA GLY A 13 -15.12 -7.44 -19.55
C GLY A 13 -14.50 -6.26 -20.31
N VAL A 14 -13.49 -5.64 -19.74
CA VAL A 14 -12.81 -4.47 -20.30
C VAL A 14 -11.39 -4.86 -20.71
N THR A 15 -10.98 -4.44 -21.90
CA THR A 15 -9.60 -4.59 -22.37
C THR A 15 -8.82 -3.31 -22.05
N ALA A 16 -7.84 -3.41 -21.15
CA ALA A 16 -6.97 -2.29 -20.86
C ALA A 16 -5.96 -2.08 -22.00
N GLN A 17 -5.93 -0.88 -22.55
CA GLN A 17 -4.85 -0.47 -23.45
C GLN A 17 -3.70 0.11 -22.62
N ILE A 18 -2.63 -0.64 -22.49
CA ILE A 18 -1.43 -0.20 -21.74
C ILE A 18 -0.60 0.67 -22.68
N ALA A 19 -0.61 1.98 -22.43
CA ALA A 19 0.22 2.92 -23.18
C ALA A 19 1.69 2.80 -22.80
N MET A 20 1.97 2.64 -21.48
CA MET A 20 3.32 2.57 -20.94
C MET A 20 3.34 1.89 -19.58
N THR A 21 4.48 1.31 -19.22
CA THR A 21 4.72 0.78 -17.89
C THR A 21 5.89 1.51 -17.24
N ALA A 22 5.78 1.75 -15.94
CA ALA A 22 6.82 2.40 -15.15
C ALA A 22 7.08 1.63 -13.87
N ARG A 23 8.29 1.77 -13.32
CA ARG A 23 8.70 1.06 -12.10
C ARG A 23 8.41 1.83 -10.83
N ASP A 24 8.18 3.12 -10.91
CA ASP A 24 7.91 3.97 -9.77
C ASP A 24 6.73 4.92 -10.01
N ALA A 25 6.12 5.36 -8.91
CA ALA A 25 4.95 6.21 -8.94
C ALA A 25 5.22 7.60 -9.55
N ASN A 26 6.41 8.16 -9.34
CA ASN A 26 6.73 9.50 -9.86
C ASN A 26 6.80 9.48 -11.38
N LEU A 27 7.35 8.43 -11.96
CA LEU A 27 7.38 8.26 -13.41
C LEU A 27 5.98 8.08 -13.98
N ILE A 28 5.10 7.32 -13.31
CA ILE A 28 3.69 7.20 -13.68
C ILE A 28 3.02 8.58 -13.69
N LYS A 29 3.20 9.38 -12.64
CA LYS A 29 2.65 10.74 -12.56
C LYS A 29 3.17 11.63 -13.69
N THR A 30 4.44 11.53 -14.02
CA THR A 30 5.06 12.26 -15.12
C THR A 30 4.37 11.93 -16.46
N TYR A 31 4.11 10.67 -16.72
CA TYR A 31 3.41 10.25 -17.93
C TYR A 31 1.95 10.71 -17.97
N VAL A 32 1.26 10.69 -16.83
CA VAL A 32 -0.10 11.22 -16.74
C VAL A 32 -0.10 12.73 -17.01
N ARG A 33 0.83 13.49 -16.45
CA ARG A 33 1.00 14.93 -16.73
C ARG A 33 1.31 15.21 -18.18
N ALA A 34 2.03 14.34 -18.84
CA ALA A 34 2.30 14.41 -20.27
C ALA A 34 1.09 14.06 -21.16
N GLY A 35 -0.04 13.65 -20.56
CA GLY A 35 -1.26 13.35 -21.29
C GLY A 35 -1.33 11.95 -21.92
N LEU A 36 -0.47 11.02 -21.47
CA LEU A 36 -0.44 9.66 -22.02
C LEU A 36 -1.64 8.79 -21.60
N GLY A 37 -2.38 9.20 -20.57
CA GLY A 37 -3.54 8.49 -20.08
C GLY A 37 -3.73 8.58 -18.57
N ALA A 38 -4.42 7.61 -18.01
CA ALA A 38 -4.61 7.46 -16.56
C ALA A 38 -3.53 6.53 -15.99
N GLY A 39 -3.01 6.85 -14.80
CA GLY A 39 -2.05 6.02 -14.07
C GLY A 39 -2.71 5.29 -12.91
N LEU A 40 -2.28 4.07 -12.64
CA LEU A 40 -2.65 3.33 -11.45
C LEU A 40 -1.44 3.26 -10.51
N LEU A 41 -1.63 3.70 -9.26
CA LEU A 41 -0.59 3.69 -8.24
C LEU A 41 -1.19 3.53 -6.84
N ALA A 42 -0.35 3.19 -5.87
CA ALA A 42 -0.80 3.08 -4.49
C ALA A 42 -1.20 4.45 -3.93
N GLU A 43 -2.24 4.50 -3.10
CA GLU A 43 -2.75 5.74 -2.49
C GLU A 43 -1.65 6.51 -1.76
N MET A 44 -0.75 5.82 -1.06
CA MET A 44 0.39 6.41 -0.35
C MET A 44 1.37 7.18 -1.26
N ALA A 45 1.33 6.94 -2.55
CA ALA A 45 2.16 7.66 -3.51
C ALA A 45 1.54 8.99 -3.97
N THR A 46 0.32 9.30 -3.55
CA THR A 46 -0.35 10.58 -3.81
C THR A 46 -0.11 11.55 -2.65
N GLY A 47 0.03 12.82 -2.93
CA GLY A 47 0.33 13.81 -1.89
C GLY A 47 0.05 15.25 -2.30
N GLY A 48 0.48 16.19 -1.45
CA GLY A 48 0.24 17.62 -1.64
C GLY A 48 0.83 18.22 -2.92
N ASP A 49 1.86 17.59 -3.48
CA ASP A 49 2.49 18.03 -4.72
C ASP A 49 1.72 17.62 -5.99
N ASP A 50 0.61 16.89 -5.82
CA ASP A 50 -0.21 16.37 -6.91
C ASP A 50 -1.51 17.17 -7.14
N ALA A 51 -1.55 18.44 -6.74
CA ALA A 51 -2.74 19.29 -6.88
C ALA A 51 -3.20 19.47 -8.34
N ASP A 52 -2.31 19.25 -9.28
CA ASP A 52 -2.57 19.27 -10.75
C ASP A 52 -3.16 17.95 -11.27
N LEU A 53 -3.17 16.90 -10.45
CA LEU A 53 -3.69 15.59 -10.79
C LEU A 53 -5.06 15.34 -10.15
N ARG A 54 -5.95 14.74 -10.90
CA ARG A 54 -7.22 14.26 -10.34
C ARG A 54 -7.05 12.83 -9.83
N ILE A 55 -7.22 12.64 -8.53
CA ILE A 55 -7.18 11.33 -7.89
C ILE A 55 -8.59 10.74 -7.87
N ILE A 56 -8.73 9.53 -8.38
CA ILE A 56 -9.97 8.77 -8.42
C ILE A 56 -9.76 7.49 -7.63
N PRO A 57 -10.57 7.20 -6.61
CA PRO A 57 -10.48 5.94 -5.89
C PRO A 57 -10.63 4.75 -6.85
N ALA A 58 -9.80 3.73 -6.67
CA ALA A 58 -9.89 2.51 -7.46
C ALA A 58 -11.19 1.76 -7.09
N PRO A 59 -11.87 1.16 -8.09
CA PRO A 59 -13.05 0.35 -7.83
C PRO A 59 -12.65 -0.96 -7.11
N ALA A 60 -13.63 -1.58 -6.43
CA ALA A 60 -13.41 -2.78 -5.61
C ALA A 60 -12.90 -4.00 -6.40
N GLU A 61 -13.09 -4.02 -7.69
CA GLU A 61 -12.59 -5.06 -8.60
C GLU A 61 -11.05 -5.04 -8.74
N ILE A 62 -10.42 -3.91 -8.45
CA ILE A 62 -8.97 -3.81 -8.41
C ILE A 62 -8.51 -4.26 -7.02
N PRO A 63 -7.72 -5.34 -6.92
CA PRO A 63 -7.32 -5.87 -5.62
C PRO A 63 -6.41 -4.89 -4.87
N GLU A 64 -6.60 -4.83 -3.57
CA GLU A 64 -5.73 -4.06 -2.69
C GLU A 64 -4.28 -4.57 -2.74
N CYS A 65 -3.35 -3.64 -2.67
CA CYS A 65 -1.93 -3.96 -2.55
C CYS A 65 -1.57 -4.11 -1.06
N ILE A 66 -1.26 -5.33 -0.64
CA ILE A 66 -0.89 -5.63 0.74
C ILE A 66 0.63 -5.71 0.84
N THR A 67 1.20 -4.94 1.77
CA THR A 67 2.62 -5.03 2.12
C THR A 67 2.78 -5.92 3.35
N TRP A 68 3.66 -6.89 3.26
CA TRP A 68 3.91 -7.86 4.31
C TRP A 68 5.24 -7.58 5.02
N ALA A 69 5.22 -7.52 6.35
CA ALA A 69 6.43 -7.63 7.15
C ALA A 69 6.75 -9.11 7.37
N VAL A 70 7.87 -9.56 6.85
CA VAL A 70 8.30 -10.97 6.96
C VAL A 70 9.41 -11.08 7.98
N ILE A 71 9.16 -11.84 9.04
CA ILE A 71 10.06 -12.00 10.16
C ILE A 71 10.23 -13.50 10.45
N PRO A 72 11.46 -14.00 10.59
CA PRO A 72 11.70 -15.40 10.97
C PRO A 72 11.08 -15.73 12.32
N ARG A 73 10.42 -16.87 12.43
CA ARG A 73 9.85 -17.35 13.71
C ARG A 73 10.93 -17.55 14.76
N GLY A 74 10.59 -17.27 16.03
CA GLY A 74 11.50 -17.45 17.17
C GLY A 74 12.58 -16.38 17.29
N ARG A 75 12.53 -15.34 16.48
CA ARG A 75 13.40 -14.16 16.64
C ARG A 75 12.79 -13.16 17.62
N VAL A 76 13.57 -12.79 18.61
CA VAL A 76 13.24 -11.66 19.50
C VAL A 76 13.61 -10.38 18.76
N LEU A 77 12.62 -9.55 18.45
CA LEU A 77 12.88 -8.24 17.86
C LEU A 77 13.33 -7.25 18.92
N ARG A 78 14.36 -6.49 18.59
CA ARG A 78 14.80 -5.37 19.43
C ARG A 78 13.79 -4.22 19.38
N ASP A 79 13.80 -3.38 20.42
CA ASP A 79 12.84 -2.29 20.56
C ASP A 79 12.79 -1.33 19.36
N TYR A 80 13.93 -1.06 18.73
CA TYR A 80 13.98 -0.23 17.53
C TYR A 80 13.26 -0.86 16.34
N ALA A 81 13.33 -2.19 16.19
CA ALA A 81 12.62 -2.90 15.12
C ALA A 81 11.10 -2.90 15.38
N LEU A 82 10.67 -3.08 16.62
CA LEU A 82 9.28 -2.94 17.02
C LEU A 82 8.77 -1.51 16.80
N SER A 83 9.61 -0.52 17.09
CA SER A 83 9.28 0.89 16.84
C SER A 83 9.11 1.18 15.35
N LEU A 84 9.95 0.61 14.51
CA LEU A 84 9.82 0.73 13.05
C LEU A 84 8.51 0.09 12.56
N LEU A 85 8.19 -1.11 13.00
CA LEU A 85 6.94 -1.79 12.64
C LEU A 85 5.72 -0.99 13.09
N HIS A 86 5.75 -0.46 14.33
CA HIS A 86 4.68 0.38 14.83
C HIS A 86 4.55 1.71 14.06
N GLY A 87 5.67 2.29 13.62
CA GLY A 87 5.66 3.47 12.75
C GLY A 87 5.05 3.21 11.38
N LEU A 88 5.28 2.03 10.81
CA LEU A 88 4.70 1.61 9.52
C LEU A 88 3.22 1.20 9.65
N ALA A 89 2.84 0.65 10.80
CA ALA A 89 1.51 0.14 11.07
C ALA A 89 1.07 0.52 12.51
N PRO A 90 0.67 1.78 12.72
CA PRO A 90 0.40 2.32 14.07
C PRO A 90 -0.80 1.67 14.76
N GLN A 91 -1.67 1.00 14.03
CA GLN A 91 -2.76 0.20 14.58
C GLN A 91 -2.29 -1.05 15.33
N LEU A 92 -1.01 -1.46 15.15
CA LEU A 92 -0.46 -2.63 15.82
C LEU A 92 0.13 -2.23 17.19
N ASP A 93 -0.39 -2.83 18.25
CA ASP A 93 0.18 -2.67 19.60
C ASP A 93 1.50 -3.46 19.70
N ARG A 94 2.51 -2.85 20.32
CA ARG A 94 3.84 -3.49 20.51
C ARG A 94 3.77 -4.76 21.34
N ARG A 95 2.86 -4.85 22.31
CA ARG A 95 2.67 -6.04 23.14
C ARG A 95 2.09 -7.19 22.33
N ASP A 96 1.13 -6.89 21.45
CA ASP A 96 0.53 -7.88 20.57
C ASP A 96 1.54 -8.36 19.53
N LEU A 97 2.34 -7.46 18.97
CA LEU A 97 3.46 -7.82 18.10
C LEU A 97 4.43 -8.79 18.78
N ARG A 98 4.84 -8.51 20.03
CA ARG A 98 5.72 -9.41 20.79
C ARG A 98 5.07 -10.78 21.02
N ARG A 99 3.81 -10.81 21.44
CA ARG A 99 3.08 -12.08 21.67
C ARG A 99 3.01 -12.94 20.41
N VAL A 100 2.75 -12.34 19.27
CA VAL A 100 2.67 -13.06 17.98
C VAL A 100 4.06 -13.54 17.55
N LEU A 101 5.11 -12.74 17.72
CA LEU A 101 6.47 -13.09 17.31
C LEU A 101 7.16 -14.09 18.23
N GLU A 102 6.92 -14.00 19.53
CA GLU A 102 7.53 -14.87 20.53
C GLU A 102 6.65 -16.08 20.88
N GLY A 103 5.37 -16.03 20.57
CA GLY A 103 4.38 -17.06 20.86
C GLY A 103 3.77 -17.70 19.61
N ASN A 104 2.98 -18.75 19.85
CA ASN A 104 2.22 -19.43 18.80
C ASN A 104 0.79 -18.88 18.69
N GLN A 105 0.55 -17.63 19.05
CA GLN A 105 -0.76 -17.04 18.94
C GLN A 105 -1.02 -16.58 17.50
N GLU A 106 -2.20 -16.92 17.01
CA GLU A 106 -2.70 -16.37 15.76
C GLU A 106 -2.95 -14.86 15.91
N PRO A 107 -2.47 -14.04 14.99
CA PRO A 107 -2.68 -12.61 15.08
C PRO A 107 -4.14 -12.25 14.82
N ASN A 108 -4.71 -11.41 15.66
CA ASN A 108 -5.97 -10.72 15.41
C ASN A 108 -5.67 -9.22 15.28
N TRP A 109 -5.32 -8.83 14.07
CA TRP A 109 -4.92 -7.45 13.81
C TRP A 109 -6.15 -6.53 13.62
N PRO A 110 -6.13 -5.34 14.23
CA PRO A 110 -7.14 -4.32 13.93
C PRO A 110 -7.03 -3.87 12.48
N GLN A 111 -8.11 -3.33 11.95
CA GLN A 111 -8.12 -2.76 10.62
C GLN A 111 -7.12 -1.60 10.52
N PRO A 112 -6.35 -1.51 9.44
CA PRO A 112 -5.44 -0.40 9.25
C PRO A 112 -6.23 0.91 9.09
N PRO A 113 -5.71 2.04 9.61
CA PRO A 113 -6.31 3.34 9.36
C PRO A 113 -6.21 3.71 7.88
N ALA A 114 -7.10 4.58 7.41
CA ALA A 114 -7.04 5.11 6.06
C ALA A 114 -5.74 5.91 5.84
N TRP A 115 -5.21 5.90 4.62
CA TRP A 115 -3.98 6.64 4.31
C TRP A 115 -4.07 8.13 4.68
N ALA A 116 -5.21 8.76 4.47
CA ALA A 116 -5.43 10.16 4.84
C ALA A 116 -5.20 10.43 6.33
N GLU A 117 -5.55 9.51 7.21
CA GLU A 117 -5.31 9.61 8.66
C GLU A 117 -3.83 9.42 8.99
N LEU A 118 -3.18 8.44 8.34
CA LEU A 118 -1.75 8.18 8.50
C LEU A 118 -0.90 9.36 8.01
N ALA A 119 -1.23 9.93 6.88
CA ALA A 119 -0.50 11.06 6.29
C ALA A 119 -0.51 12.28 7.21
N GLN A 120 -1.61 12.55 7.90
CA GLN A 120 -1.70 13.63 8.88
C GLN A 120 -0.80 13.40 10.10
N SER A 121 -0.63 12.15 10.54
CA SER A 121 0.22 11.82 11.69
C SER A 121 1.72 11.91 11.40
N ILE A 122 2.12 11.78 10.14
CA ILE A 122 3.51 11.85 9.70
C ILE A 122 3.98 13.30 9.53
N THR A 123 3.06 14.23 9.29
CA THR A 123 3.38 15.66 9.02
C THR A 123 3.64 16.46 10.30
N MET A 124 3.43 15.89 11.47
CA MET A 124 3.82 16.47 12.77
C MET A 124 5.18 15.94 13.24
#